data_9d946e57e795ac8068ea5945f4d4f877
#
_entry.id   9d946e57e795ac8068ea5945f4d4f877
#
_cell.length_a   1.000
_cell.length_b   1.000
_cell.length_c   1.000
_cell.angle_alpha   90.00
_cell.angle_beta   90.00
_cell.angle_gamma   90.00
#
_symmetry.space_group_name_H-M   'P 1'
#
loop_
_entity.id
_entity.type
_entity.pdbx_description
1 polymer ?
#
loop_
_entity_poly.entity_id
_entity_poly.type
_entity_poly.pdbx_seq_one_letter_code
_entity_poly.pdbx_strand_id
1 'polypeptide(L)'
;MNITRRLAGVLLIGAMAASFVLPAAAQDTRQALSSESVIETIKKRGVIKIGLSLFIPWSMRDKNGELIGFELDVGRELADDMGVDVEFIPTSWDGIIPALVSGKFDAIISGMSVTAQRNLTINFTNPYAFSGLTILANKEMTEGFMIEDFNSEDVTFAARRGATPAVVIAEQFPMAELLLFDEDGASAQEVLNGNAHATIASEPTPSREARNYPETLYVPFDQLFDPRGEGFAIRKGDPDALNFFNNWIAQKWRSGWLKERHDYWFKTEDWADQVVMN
;
A
#
# COMPACT_ATOMS: atom_id res chain seq x y z
N MET A 1 -17.23 0.24 104.51
CA MET A 1 -17.84 -1.01 103.88
C MET A 1 -18.47 -0.51 102.60
N ASN A 2 -18.12 -1.10 101.48
CA ASN A 2 -18.60 -0.97 100.12
C ASN A 2 -17.67 -0.26 99.17
N ILE A 3 -17.19 -1.06 98.31
CA ILE A 3 -16.27 -0.96 97.19
C ILE A 3 -17.06 -0.48 96.01
N THR A 4 -16.56 0.56 95.33
CA THR A 4 -17.00 0.90 93.97
C THR A 4 -15.84 0.79 92.99
N ARG A 5 -15.92 -0.20 92.12
CA ARG A 5 -15.03 -0.43 90.99
C ARG A 5 -15.33 0.56 89.86
N ARG A 6 -14.33 1.34 89.44
CA ARG A 6 -14.34 2.12 88.21
C ARG A 6 -13.90 1.22 87.03
N LEU A 7 -14.76 1.06 86.04
CA LEU A 7 -14.39 0.53 84.74
C LEU A 7 -13.93 1.65 83.79
N ALA A 8 -12.70 1.57 83.36
CA ALA A 8 -12.19 2.45 82.31
C ALA A 8 -12.46 1.80 80.93
N GLY A 9 -13.26 2.45 80.12
CA GLY A 9 -13.46 2.06 78.71
C GLY A 9 -12.35 2.59 77.83
N VAL A 10 -11.66 1.65 77.17
CA VAL A 10 -10.70 2.01 76.11
C VAL A 10 -11.43 2.01 74.79
N LEU A 11 -11.54 3.20 74.14
CA LEU A 11 -12.03 3.35 72.79
C LEU A 11 -10.85 3.03 71.84
N LEU A 12 -10.91 1.90 71.13
CA LEU A 12 -10.07 1.63 69.98
C LEU A 12 -10.69 2.30 68.75
N ILE A 13 -10.00 3.33 68.25
CA ILE A 13 -10.30 3.91 66.91
C ILE A 13 -9.58 3.09 65.89
N GLY A 14 -10.31 2.18 65.20
CA GLY A 14 -9.81 1.46 64.03
C GLY A 14 -9.74 2.38 62.82
N ALA A 15 -8.55 2.75 62.43
CA ALA A 15 -8.31 3.43 61.10
C ALA A 15 -8.47 2.40 59.98
N MET A 16 -9.57 2.47 59.25
CA MET A 16 -9.79 1.70 58.04
C MET A 16 -8.94 2.37 56.90
N ALA A 17 -7.76 1.86 56.63
CA ALA A 17 -7.02 2.20 55.43
C ALA A 17 -7.73 1.55 54.21
N ALA A 18 -8.52 2.32 53.48
CA ALA A 18 -9.07 1.89 52.21
C ALA A 18 -7.91 1.87 51.18
N SER A 19 -7.31 0.70 51.00
CA SER A 19 -6.39 0.45 49.91
C SER A 19 -7.19 0.47 48.60
N PHE A 20 -7.02 1.52 47.80
CA PHE A 20 -7.48 1.55 46.43
C PHE A 20 -6.64 0.53 45.63
N VAL A 21 -7.11 -0.68 45.54
CA VAL A 21 -6.60 -1.66 44.56
C VAL A 21 -7.11 -1.24 43.20
N LEU A 22 -6.30 -0.52 42.43
CA LEU A 22 -6.57 -0.30 41.03
C LEU A 22 -6.62 -1.67 40.37
N PRO A 23 -7.63 -1.92 39.50
CA PRO A 23 -7.78 -3.24 38.91
C PRO A 23 -6.59 -3.57 38.01
N ALA A 24 -5.75 -4.49 38.43
CA ALA A 24 -4.64 -5.05 37.67
C ALA A 24 -5.08 -5.52 36.26
N ALA A 25 -6.33 -5.93 36.12
CA ALA A 25 -6.93 -6.34 34.86
C ALA A 25 -6.91 -5.29 33.75
N ALA A 26 -6.96 -3.99 34.07
CA ALA A 26 -6.91 -2.94 33.04
C ALA A 26 -5.47 -2.70 32.54
N GLN A 27 -4.48 -3.00 33.35
CA GLN A 27 -3.07 -2.87 33.01
C GLN A 27 -2.61 -4.07 32.17
N ASP A 28 -3.08 -5.28 32.52
CA ASP A 28 -2.83 -6.51 31.76
C ASP A 28 -3.48 -6.46 30.38
N THR A 29 -4.69 -5.89 30.26
CA THR A 29 -5.39 -5.76 28.96
C THR A 29 -4.68 -4.75 28.04
N ARG A 30 -4.20 -3.62 28.56
CA ARG A 30 -3.41 -2.66 27.78
C ARG A 30 -2.07 -3.27 27.32
N GLN A 31 -1.41 -4.00 28.19
CA GLN A 31 -0.13 -4.65 27.88
C GLN A 31 -0.30 -5.82 26.90
N ALA A 32 -1.42 -6.56 26.98
CA ALA A 32 -1.78 -7.60 26.03
C ALA A 32 -2.10 -7.00 24.63
N LEU A 33 -2.86 -5.92 24.56
CA LEU A 33 -3.18 -5.24 23.31
C LEU A 33 -1.93 -4.62 22.65
N SER A 34 -1.01 -4.02 23.43
CA SER A 34 0.25 -3.49 22.88
C SER A 34 1.23 -4.60 22.50
N SER A 35 1.22 -5.74 23.19
CA SER A 35 2.09 -6.88 22.86
C SER A 35 1.67 -7.62 21.58
N GLU A 36 0.43 -7.46 21.14
CA GLU A 36 -0.10 -8.02 19.91
C GLU A 36 0.12 -7.12 18.69
N SER A 37 0.47 -5.83 18.89
CA SER A 37 0.75 -4.91 17.80
C SER A 37 1.94 -5.36 16.95
N VAL A 38 1.80 -5.24 15.63
CA VAL A 38 2.89 -5.54 14.70
C VAL A 38 4.10 -4.64 14.93
N ILE A 39 3.92 -3.42 15.44
CA ILE A 39 5.02 -2.49 15.78
C ILE A 39 5.92 -3.09 16.87
N GLU A 40 5.32 -3.64 17.94
CA GLU A 40 6.09 -4.28 18.99
C GLU A 40 6.79 -5.57 18.50
N THR A 41 6.14 -6.30 17.61
CA THR A 41 6.74 -7.48 16.96
C THR A 41 7.95 -7.09 16.10
N ILE A 42 7.84 -6.01 15.30
CA ILE A 42 8.94 -5.48 14.47
C ILE A 42 10.11 -5.05 15.36
N LYS A 43 9.86 -4.24 16.39
CA LYS A 43 10.88 -3.75 17.32
C LYS A 43 11.61 -4.90 18.03
N LYS A 44 10.87 -5.89 18.51
CA LYS A 44 11.43 -7.07 19.19
C LYS A 44 12.28 -7.93 18.25
N ARG A 45 11.86 -8.06 16.97
CA ARG A 45 12.57 -8.83 15.95
C ARG A 45 13.76 -8.06 15.37
N GLY A 46 13.74 -6.73 15.42
CA GLY A 46 14.74 -5.85 14.81
C GLY A 46 14.65 -5.74 13.29
N VAL A 47 13.58 -6.19 12.68
CA VAL A 47 13.38 -6.20 11.22
C VAL A 47 11.93 -5.92 10.90
N ILE A 48 11.65 -5.01 9.95
CA ILE A 48 10.34 -4.88 9.31
C ILE A 48 10.32 -5.68 8.02
N LYS A 49 9.26 -6.50 7.83
CA LYS A 49 9.03 -7.26 6.61
C LYS A 49 8.00 -6.56 5.75
N ILE A 50 8.38 -6.20 4.53
CA ILE A 50 7.53 -5.46 3.59
C ILE A 50 7.25 -6.33 2.36
N GLY A 51 5.96 -6.63 2.12
CA GLY A 51 5.49 -7.27 0.90
C GLY A 51 5.35 -6.23 -0.22
N LEU A 52 5.86 -6.55 -1.40
CA LEU A 52 5.73 -5.73 -2.58
C LEU A 52 5.55 -6.60 -3.84
N SER A 53 5.02 -5.99 -4.90
CA SER A 53 4.95 -6.58 -6.22
C SER A 53 5.65 -5.67 -7.22
N LEU A 54 6.42 -6.26 -8.14
CA LEU A 54 7.23 -5.46 -9.05
C LEU A 54 6.34 -4.74 -10.08
N PHE A 55 6.57 -3.45 -10.25
CA PHE A 55 6.12 -2.63 -11.38
C PHE A 55 6.84 -1.28 -11.38
N ILE A 56 7.22 -0.84 -12.57
CA ILE A 56 8.08 0.34 -12.78
C ILE A 56 7.26 1.64 -12.70
N PRO A 57 7.73 2.70 -12.02
CA PRO A 57 8.97 2.84 -11.25
C PRO A 57 8.79 2.60 -9.74
N TRP A 58 7.68 2.03 -9.31
CA TRP A 58 7.36 1.81 -7.90
C TRP A 58 8.35 0.84 -7.25
N SER A 59 8.53 -0.32 -7.87
CA SER A 59 9.49 -1.33 -7.45
C SER A 59 9.94 -2.15 -8.64
N MET A 60 11.24 -2.37 -8.78
CA MET A 60 11.84 -3.06 -9.91
C MET A 60 13.21 -3.61 -9.52
N ARG A 61 13.87 -4.30 -10.45
CA ARG A 61 15.26 -4.72 -10.29
C ARG A 61 16.19 -3.87 -11.13
N ASP A 62 17.31 -3.51 -10.55
CA ASP A 62 18.41 -2.86 -11.27
C ASP A 62 19.17 -3.87 -12.16
N LYS A 63 20.19 -3.39 -12.87
CA LYS A 63 21.07 -4.22 -13.73
C LYS A 63 21.82 -5.32 -12.99
N ASN A 64 21.94 -5.24 -11.67
CA ASN A 64 22.60 -6.21 -10.80
C ASN A 64 21.59 -7.20 -10.17
N GLY A 65 20.28 -6.98 -10.40
CA GLY A 65 19.20 -7.76 -9.80
C GLY A 65 18.73 -7.25 -8.43
N GLU A 66 19.32 -6.16 -7.93
CA GLU A 66 18.94 -5.55 -6.66
C GLU A 66 17.59 -4.81 -6.78
N LEU A 67 16.83 -4.81 -5.67
CA LEU A 67 15.55 -4.13 -5.62
C LEU A 67 15.75 -2.61 -5.43
N ILE A 68 15.18 -1.84 -6.37
CA ILE A 68 15.14 -0.38 -6.36
C ILE A 68 13.73 0.12 -6.70
N GLY A 69 13.46 1.39 -6.46
CA GLY A 69 12.19 2.05 -6.78
C GLY A 69 11.68 2.89 -5.63
N PHE A 70 10.60 3.60 -5.88
CA PHE A 70 9.97 4.49 -4.89
C PHE A 70 9.60 3.76 -3.60
N GLU A 71 9.01 2.58 -3.72
CA GLU A 71 8.58 1.74 -2.59
C GLU A 71 9.76 1.27 -1.72
N LEU A 72 10.90 1.01 -2.38
CA LEU A 72 12.11 0.57 -1.71
C LEU A 72 12.71 1.72 -0.88
N ASP A 73 12.68 2.95 -1.43
CA ASP A 73 13.12 4.13 -0.68
C ASP A 73 12.21 4.38 0.51
N VAL A 74 10.88 4.30 0.31
CA VAL A 74 9.88 4.45 1.40
C VAL A 74 10.09 3.40 2.49
N GLY A 75 10.29 2.14 2.11
CA GLY A 75 10.50 1.05 3.06
C GLY A 75 11.81 1.17 3.84
N ARG A 76 12.91 1.59 3.19
CA ARG A 76 14.20 1.83 3.84
C ARG A 76 14.12 2.99 4.83
N GLU A 77 13.56 4.12 4.42
CA GLU A 77 13.37 5.30 5.28
C GLU A 77 12.48 5.00 6.49
N LEU A 78 11.43 4.18 6.28
CA LEU A 78 10.57 3.74 7.38
C LEU A 78 11.35 2.88 8.39
N ALA A 79 12.15 1.94 7.90
CA ALA A 79 12.97 1.07 8.76
C ALA A 79 14.04 1.86 9.52
N ASP A 80 14.70 2.81 8.86
CA ASP A 80 15.69 3.70 9.46
C ASP A 80 15.08 4.52 10.60
N ASP A 81 13.91 5.12 10.39
CA ASP A 81 13.19 5.87 11.42
C ASP A 81 12.68 4.99 12.57
N MET A 82 12.43 3.70 12.31
CA MET A 82 12.09 2.72 13.35
C MET A 82 13.32 2.18 14.09
N GLY A 83 14.52 2.40 13.58
CA GLY A 83 15.77 1.84 14.11
C GLY A 83 15.85 0.31 13.94
N VAL A 84 15.36 -0.22 12.82
CA VAL A 84 15.34 -1.66 12.50
C VAL A 84 15.82 -1.90 11.06
N ASP A 85 16.17 -3.14 10.75
CA ASP A 85 16.44 -3.56 9.38
C ASP A 85 15.16 -3.71 8.57
N VAL A 86 15.26 -3.75 7.22
CA VAL A 86 14.15 -4.03 6.31
C VAL A 86 14.39 -5.30 5.50
N GLU A 87 13.36 -6.14 5.40
CA GLU A 87 13.31 -7.30 4.51
C GLU A 87 12.18 -7.08 3.49
N PHE A 88 12.54 -6.93 2.21
CA PHE A 88 11.58 -6.84 1.12
C PHE A 88 11.25 -8.23 0.58
N ILE A 89 9.95 -8.53 0.43
CA ILE A 89 9.44 -9.84 0.03
C ILE A 89 8.60 -9.70 -1.25
N PRO A 90 9.24 -9.83 -2.43
CA PRO A 90 8.52 -9.83 -3.70
C PRO A 90 7.47 -10.94 -3.74
N THR A 91 6.26 -10.57 -4.17
CA THR A 91 5.10 -11.47 -4.16
C THR A 91 4.23 -11.12 -5.38
N SER A 92 3.60 -12.13 -6.02
CA SER A 92 2.64 -11.88 -7.09
C SER A 92 1.48 -11.00 -6.60
N TRP A 93 0.97 -10.15 -7.47
CA TRP A 93 -0.05 -9.17 -7.09
C TRP A 93 -1.34 -9.80 -6.57
N ASP A 94 -1.81 -10.85 -7.21
CA ASP A 94 -3.01 -11.60 -6.82
C ASP A 94 -2.86 -12.31 -5.46
N GLY A 95 -1.63 -12.71 -5.10
CA GLY A 95 -1.29 -13.38 -3.85
C GLY A 95 -0.90 -12.44 -2.70
N ILE A 96 -0.74 -11.13 -2.93
CA ILE A 96 -0.12 -10.23 -1.93
C ILE A 96 -1.01 -9.99 -0.70
N ILE A 97 -2.32 -9.79 -0.89
CA ILE A 97 -3.28 -9.64 0.23
C ILE A 97 -3.39 -10.94 1.05
N PRO A 98 -3.63 -12.12 0.44
CA PRO A 98 -3.54 -13.40 1.16
C PRO A 98 -2.25 -13.59 1.95
N ALA A 99 -1.10 -13.22 1.38
CA ALA A 99 0.20 -13.31 2.06
C ALA A 99 0.32 -12.36 3.27
N LEU A 100 -0.24 -11.14 3.20
CA LEU A 100 -0.33 -10.24 4.35
C LEU A 100 -1.21 -10.86 5.46
N VAL A 101 -2.39 -11.35 5.10
CA VAL A 101 -3.34 -11.93 6.06
C VAL A 101 -2.74 -13.16 6.75
N SER A 102 -1.96 -13.97 6.04
CA SER A 102 -1.26 -15.13 6.61
C SER A 102 -0.03 -14.77 7.45
N GLY A 103 0.37 -13.48 7.49
CA GLY A 103 1.51 -13.01 8.29
C GLY A 103 2.87 -13.22 7.64
N LYS A 104 2.95 -13.43 6.30
CA LYS A 104 4.21 -13.56 5.57
C LYS A 104 5.06 -12.29 5.69
N PHE A 105 4.44 -11.12 5.81
CA PHE A 105 5.06 -9.83 6.05
C PHE A 105 4.18 -8.96 6.96
N ASP A 106 4.73 -7.84 7.42
CA ASP A 106 4.10 -6.94 8.40
C ASP A 106 3.15 -5.95 7.72
N ALA A 107 3.58 -5.42 6.58
CA ALA A 107 2.82 -4.48 5.77
C ALA A 107 3.04 -4.74 4.29
N ILE A 108 2.09 -4.29 3.46
CA ILE A 108 2.28 -4.12 2.02
C ILE A 108 2.62 -2.65 1.78
N ILE A 109 3.75 -2.38 1.11
CA ILE A 109 4.10 -1.09 0.53
C ILE A 109 4.38 -1.37 -0.94
N SER A 110 3.36 -1.16 -1.80
CA SER A 110 3.37 -1.64 -3.18
C SER A 110 2.36 -0.91 -4.08
N GLY A 111 2.29 0.41 -4.02
CA GLY A 111 1.36 1.21 -4.84
C GLY A 111 -0.09 0.73 -4.76
N MET A 112 -0.47 0.16 -3.61
CA MET A 112 -1.79 -0.42 -3.48
C MET A 112 -2.85 0.67 -3.26
N SER A 113 -3.70 0.87 -4.26
CA SER A 113 -4.83 1.82 -4.18
C SER A 113 -5.75 1.47 -3.03
N VAL A 114 -6.09 2.48 -2.23
CA VAL A 114 -7.07 2.38 -1.15
C VAL A 114 -8.47 2.22 -1.76
N THR A 115 -9.09 1.05 -1.57
CA THR A 115 -10.46 0.79 -2.03
C THR A 115 -11.31 0.23 -0.91
N ALA A 116 -12.62 0.54 -0.94
CA ALA A 116 -13.57 0.00 0.03
C ALA A 116 -13.60 -1.53 -0.01
N GLN A 117 -13.52 -2.12 -1.21
CA GLN A 117 -13.52 -3.58 -1.38
C GLN A 117 -12.33 -4.24 -0.68
N ARG A 118 -11.11 -3.73 -0.88
CA ARG A 118 -9.91 -4.25 -0.20
C ARG A 118 -9.98 -4.01 1.32
N ASN A 119 -10.56 -2.87 1.72
CA ASN A 119 -10.70 -2.51 3.13
C ASN A 119 -11.67 -3.41 3.91
N LEU A 120 -12.50 -4.22 3.23
CA LEU A 120 -13.27 -5.30 3.88
C LEU A 120 -12.35 -6.40 4.44
N THR A 121 -11.15 -6.59 3.90
CA THR A 121 -10.21 -7.65 4.28
C THR A 121 -9.00 -7.15 5.07
N ILE A 122 -8.46 -5.99 4.70
CA ILE A 122 -7.25 -5.38 5.27
C ILE A 122 -7.53 -3.95 5.71
N ASN A 123 -6.65 -3.34 6.50
CA ASN A 123 -6.69 -1.90 6.77
C ASN A 123 -5.67 -1.17 5.91
N PHE A 124 -5.98 0.08 5.58
CA PHE A 124 -5.10 1.01 4.90
C PHE A 124 -4.72 2.17 5.79
N THR A 125 -3.50 2.66 5.61
CA THR A 125 -3.08 3.97 6.13
C THR A 125 -3.69 5.11 5.31
N ASN A 126 -3.46 6.34 5.76
CA ASN A 126 -3.57 7.51 4.88
C ASN A 126 -2.65 7.33 3.67
N PRO A 127 -2.97 7.95 2.52
CA PRO A 127 -2.14 7.83 1.34
C PRO A 127 -0.72 8.38 1.54
N TYR A 128 0.27 7.60 1.09
CA TYR A 128 1.68 8.03 1.01
C TYR A 128 2.07 8.45 -0.41
N ALA A 129 1.23 8.13 -1.39
CA ALA A 129 1.34 8.57 -2.78
C ALA A 129 -0.05 8.77 -3.39
N PHE A 130 -0.11 9.46 -4.51
CA PHE A 130 -1.31 9.69 -5.29
C PHE A 130 -1.00 9.44 -6.76
N SER A 131 -1.82 8.64 -7.41
CA SER A 131 -1.75 8.36 -8.83
C SER A 131 -3.11 8.49 -9.52
N GLY A 132 -3.13 8.30 -10.81
CA GLY A 132 -4.34 8.18 -11.61
C GLY A 132 -4.13 7.13 -12.69
N LEU A 133 -5.21 6.64 -13.23
CA LEU A 133 -5.20 5.65 -14.31
C LEU A 133 -5.38 6.35 -15.64
N THR A 134 -4.64 5.90 -16.67
CA THR A 134 -4.70 6.44 -18.04
C THR A 134 -4.78 5.29 -19.04
N ILE A 135 -5.46 5.51 -20.16
CA ILE A 135 -5.49 4.55 -21.27
C ILE A 135 -4.16 4.67 -22.04
N LEU A 136 -3.53 3.52 -22.29
CA LEU A 136 -2.50 3.33 -23.29
C LEU A 136 -3.10 2.52 -24.43
N ALA A 137 -3.05 3.00 -25.66
CA ALA A 137 -3.73 2.40 -26.80
C ALA A 137 -2.78 2.15 -27.97
N ASN A 138 -3.10 1.14 -28.78
CA ASN A 138 -2.42 0.86 -30.03
C ASN A 138 -2.93 1.81 -31.11
N LYS A 139 -2.04 2.55 -31.72
CA LYS A 139 -2.34 3.62 -32.67
C LYS A 139 -3.01 3.10 -33.93
N GLU A 140 -2.50 2.02 -34.51
CA GLU A 140 -3.04 1.43 -35.72
C GLU A 140 -4.48 0.95 -35.54
N MET A 141 -4.83 0.46 -34.35
CA MET A 141 -6.12 -0.13 -34.04
C MET A 141 -7.17 0.88 -33.57
N THR A 142 -6.72 2.03 -33.00
CA THR A 142 -7.63 2.93 -32.25
C THR A 142 -7.47 4.41 -32.61
N GLU A 143 -6.65 4.75 -33.64
CA GLU A 143 -6.52 6.16 -34.05
C GLU A 143 -7.87 6.74 -34.47
N GLY A 144 -8.25 7.87 -33.87
CA GLY A 144 -9.52 8.54 -34.11
C GLY A 144 -10.67 8.05 -33.22
N PHE A 145 -10.46 7.09 -32.35
CA PHE A 145 -11.49 6.65 -31.39
C PHE A 145 -11.81 7.80 -30.40
N MET A 146 -13.10 7.97 -30.16
CA MET A 146 -13.60 8.67 -28.98
C MET A 146 -13.63 7.69 -27.80
N ILE A 147 -13.80 8.21 -26.58
CA ILE A 147 -13.77 7.36 -25.38
C ILE A 147 -14.89 6.28 -25.40
N GLU A 148 -16.03 6.61 -25.98
CA GLU A 148 -17.18 5.72 -26.11
C GLU A 148 -16.92 4.54 -27.07
N ASP A 149 -16.04 4.72 -28.06
CA ASP A 149 -15.71 3.70 -29.06
C ASP A 149 -14.93 2.53 -28.43
N PHE A 150 -14.25 2.78 -27.29
CA PHE A 150 -13.59 1.72 -26.52
C PHE A 150 -14.58 0.75 -25.84
N ASN A 151 -15.86 1.11 -25.71
CA ASN A 151 -16.89 0.23 -25.15
C ASN A 151 -17.62 -0.54 -26.25
N SER A 152 -16.94 -1.42 -26.96
CA SER A 152 -17.43 -2.21 -28.07
C SER A 152 -17.00 -3.67 -27.94
N GLU A 153 -17.82 -4.61 -28.45
CA GLU A 153 -17.48 -6.04 -28.55
C GLU A 153 -16.26 -6.31 -29.45
N ASP A 154 -15.94 -5.37 -30.34
CA ASP A 154 -14.80 -5.44 -31.25
C ASP A 154 -13.49 -4.94 -30.56
N VAL A 155 -13.57 -4.40 -29.35
CA VAL A 155 -12.43 -3.87 -28.62
C VAL A 155 -11.97 -4.84 -27.54
N THR A 156 -10.66 -5.07 -27.49
CA THR A 156 -10.01 -5.92 -26.50
C THR A 156 -9.11 -5.05 -25.61
N PHE A 157 -9.33 -5.10 -24.31
CA PHE A 157 -8.42 -4.58 -23.30
C PHE A 157 -7.54 -5.67 -22.71
N ALA A 158 -6.32 -5.31 -22.35
CA ALA A 158 -5.43 -6.12 -21.52
C ALA A 158 -5.30 -5.49 -20.13
N ALA A 159 -5.31 -6.27 -19.06
CA ALA A 159 -5.09 -5.75 -17.71
C ALA A 159 -4.44 -6.79 -16.79
N ARG A 160 -3.79 -6.30 -15.72
CA ARG A 160 -3.25 -7.17 -14.68
C ARG A 160 -4.38 -7.69 -13.79
N ARG A 161 -4.38 -9.02 -13.57
CA ARG A 161 -5.38 -9.71 -12.73
C ARG A 161 -5.38 -9.17 -11.31
N GLY A 162 -6.58 -8.88 -10.77
CA GLY A 162 -6.76 -8.37 -9.40
C GLY A 162 -6.28 -6.94 -9.18
N ALA A 163 -5.77 -6.26 -10.23
CA ALA A 163 -5.41 -4.86 -10.16
C ALA A 163 -6.63 -3.96 -10.41
N THR A 164 -6.54 -2.73 -9.94
CA THR A 164 -7.59 -1.72 -10.09
C THR A 164 -7.95 -1.44 -11.55
N PRO A 165 -6.99 -1.36 -12.50
CA PRO A 165 -7.31 -1.19 -13.92
C PRO A 165 -8.32 -2.21 -14.45
N ALA A 166 -8.19 -3.49 -14.07
CA ALA A 166 -9.12 -4.51 -14.51
C ALA A 166 -10.57 -4.25 -14.04
N VAL A 167 -10.73 -3.71 -12.82
CA VAL A 167 -12.04 -3.31 -12.29
C VAL A 167 -12.60 -2.12 -13.06
N VAL A 168 -11.77 -1.09 -13.29
CA VAL A 168 -12.16 0.12 -14.02
C VAL A 168 -12.58 -0.23 -15.46
N ILE A 169 -11.83 -1.10 -16.14
CA ILE A 169 -12.19 -1.56 -17.49
C ILE A 169 -13.55 -2.25 -17.47
N ALA A 170 -13.77 -3.20 -16.57
CA ALA A 170 -15.04 -3.93 -16.47
C ALA A 170 -16.25 -3.04 -16.14
N GLU A 171 -16.04 -1.95 -15.39
CA GLU A 171 -17.10 -1.00 -15.02
C GLU A 171 -17.37 0.06 -16.10
N GLN A 172 -16.30 0.57 -16.74
CA GLN A 172 -16.41 1.68 -17.71
C GLN A 172 -16.63 1.20 -19.15
N PHE A 173 -16.10 0.02 -19.49
CA PHE A 173 -16.12 -0.55 -20.83
C PHE A 173 -16.70 -1.98 -20.80
N PRO A 174 -17.93 -2.18 -20.29
CA PRO A 174 -18.49 -3.51 -20.05
C PRO A 174 -18.75 -4.33 -21.31
N MET A 175 -18.75 -3.72 -22.50
CA MET A 175 -18.93 -4.44 -23.77
C MET A 175 -17.59 -4.93 -24.35
N ALA A 176 -16.47 -4.36 -23.92
CA ALA A 176 -15.16 -4.74 -24.42
C ALA A 176 -14.71 -6.09 -23.84
N GLU A 177 -13.95 -6.85 -24.62
CA GLU A 177 -13.26 -8.03 -24.14
C GLU A 177 -12.13 -7.65 -23.18
N LEU A 178 -11.99 -8.37 -22.06
CA LEU A 178 -10.93 -8.13 -21.07
C LEU A 178 -10.03 -9.35 -20.91
N LEU A 179 -8.79 -9.24 -21.37
CA LEU A 179 -7.72 -10.22 -21.16
C LEU A 179 -6.96 -9.93 -19.87
N LEU A 180 -6.79 -10.95 -19.02
CA LEU A 180 -6.16 -10.81 -17.71
C LEU A 180 -4.83 -11.56 -17.65
N PHE A 181 -3.77 -10.83 -17.26
CA PHE A 181 -2.40 -11.29 -17.13
C PHE A 181 -1.94 -11.22 -15.68
N ASP A 182 -1.00 -12.07 -15.31
CA ASP A 182 -0.50 -12.13 -13.92
C ASP A 182 0.76 -11.26 -13.73
N GLU A 183 1.56 -11.11 -14.80
CA GLU A 183 2.81 -10.34 -14.75
C GLU A 183 2.58 -8.85 -15.05
N ASP A 184 3.38 -8.01 -14.39
CA ASP A 184 3.43 -6.59 -14.71
C ASP A 184 4.08 -6.36 -16.07
N GLY A 185 3.58 -5.35 -16.80
CA GLY A 185 4.06 -5.04 -18.15
C GLY A 185 3.46 -5.92 -19.27
N ALA A 186 2.96 -7.12 -18.96
CA ALA A 186 2.35 -7.98 -19.97
C ALA A 186 1.19 -7.29 -20.71
N SER A 187 0.37 -6.52 -19.98
CA SER A 187 -0.76 -5.80 -20.58
C SER A 187 -0.31 -4.73 -21.60
N ALA A 188 0.72 -3.95 -21.30
CA ALA A 188 1.29 -2.98 -22.23
C ALA A 188 1.96 -3.66 -23.42
N GLN A 189 2.61 -4.80 -23.19
CA GLN A 189 3.23 -5.59 -24.26
C GLN A 189 2.20 -6.16 -25.24
N GLU A 190 1.04 -6.60 -24.75
CA GLU A 190 -0.04 -7.08 -25.62
C GLU A 190 -0.62 -5.95 -26.51
N VAL A 191 -0.71 -4.73 -25.96
CA VAL A 191 -1.11 -3.56 -26.75
C VAL A 191 -0.04 -3.21 -27.78
N LEU A 192 1.24 -3.24 -27.41
CA LEU A 192 2.35 -2.99 -28.31
C LEU A 192 2.40 -4.01 -29.47
N ASN A 193 2.12 -5.27 -29.17
CA ASN A 193 2.10 -6.35 -30.17
C ASN A 193 0.85 -6.35 -31.06
N GLY A 194 -0.16 -5.51 -30.78
CA GLY A 194 -1.44 -5.49 -31.50
C GLY A 194 -2.38 -6.65 -31.16
N ASN A 195 -2.13 -7.35 -30.05
CA ASN A 195 -3.01 -8.40 -29.52
C ASN A 195 -4.16 -7.84 -28.67
N ALA A 196 -4.04 -6.62 -28.20
CA ALA A 196 -5.07 -5.85 -27.52
C ALA A 196 -5.11 -4.42 -28.06
N HIS A 197 -6.30 -3.82 -28.09
CA HIS A 197 -6.51 -2.45 -28.53
C HIS A 197 -5.95 -1.43 -27.53
N ALA A 198 -6.13 -1.72 -26.23
CA ALA A 198 -5.73 -0.82 -25.17
C ALA A 198 -5.45 -1.56 -23.84
N THR A 199 -4.81 -0.83 -22.94
CA THR A 199 -4.75 -1.14 -21.51
C THR A 199 -5.04 0.11 -20.71
N ILE A 200 -5.46 -0.04 -19.46
CA ILE A 200 -5.46 1.03 -18.46
C ILE A 200 -4.36 0.70 -17.46
N ALA A 201 -3.54 1.67 -17.14
CA ALA A 201 -2.49 1.52 -16.14
C ALA A 201 -2.29 2.81 -15.34
N SER A 202 -1.60 2.68 -14.20
CA SER A 202 -1.22 3.84 -13.38
C SER A 202 -0.14 4.66 -14.07
N GLU A 203 -0.29 5.98 -14.09
CA GLU A 203 0.81 6.86 -14.46
C GLU A 203 2.05 6.64 -13.55
N PRO A 204 3.26 6.76 -14.09
CA PRO A 204 3.65 7.26 -15.41
C PRO A 204 3.77 6.18 -16.50
N THR A 205 3.36 4.94 -16.27
CA THR A 205 3.58 3.83 -17.20
C THR A 205 2.99 4.09 -18.58
N PRO A 206 1.71 4.50 -18.77
CA PRO A 206 1.17 4.78 -20.08
C PRO A 206 1.95 5.88 -20.84
N SER A 207 2.23 6.97 -20.16
CA SER A 207 2.97 8.09 -20.77
C SER A 207 4.41 7.70 -21.14
N ARG A 208 5.07 6.86 -20.36
CA ARG A 208 6.42 6.35 -20.63
C ARG A 208 6.40 5.41 -21.83
N GLU A 209 5.51 4.43 -21.85
CA GLU A 209 5.43 3.46 -22.96
C GLU A 209 5.05 4.16 -24.29
N ALA A 210 4.16 5.15 -24.27
CA ALA A 210 3.87 5.97 -25.43
C ALA A 210 5.09 6.78 -25.94
N ARG A 211 5.96 7.23 -25.03
CA ARG A 211 7.24 7.89 -25.44
C ARG A 211 8.27 6.90 -25.96
N ASN A 212 8.32 5.69 -25.40
CA ASN A 212 9.26 4.65 -25.82
C ASN A 212 8.91 4.08 -27.21
N TYR A 213 7.61 3.98 -27.53
CA TYR A 213 7.09 3.41 -28.77
C TYR A 213 6.11 4.35 -29.50
N PRO A 214 6.54 5.57 -29.87
CA PRO A 214 5.63 6.63 -30.36
C PRO A 214 4.95 6.33 -31.69
N GLU A 215 5.50 5.40 -32.47
CA GLU A 215 4.90 4.96 -33.75
C GLU A 215 3.74 3.97 -33.54
N THR A 216 3.72 3.26 -32.40
CA THR A 216 2.76 2.18 -32.14
C THR A 216 1.80 2.50 -30.99
N LEU A 217 2.28 3.17 -29.95
CA LEU A 217 1.53 3.45 -28.74
C LEU A 217 1.26 4.94 -28.57
N TYR A 218 0.13 5.25 -27.97
CA TYR A 218 -0.21 6.62 -27.58
C TYR A 218 -1.17 6.66 -26.39
N VAL A 219 -1.23 7.81 -25.75
CA VAL A 219 -2.25 8.13 -24.73
C VAL A 219 -3.34 8.92 -25.42
N PRO A 220 -4.52 8.33 -25.67
CA PRO A 220 -5.57 8.98 -26.48
C PRO A 220 -6.23 10.17 -25.79
N PHE A 221 -6.22 10.20 -24.43
CA PHE A 221 -6.94 11.22 -23.66
C PHE A 221 -6.07 11.72 -22.50
N ASP A 222 -6.11 13.01 -22.25
CA ASP A 222 -5.47 13.64 -21.06
C ASP A 222 -6.24 13.38 -19.76
N GLN A 223 -7.37 12.68 -19.84
CA GLN A 223 -8.22 12.38 -18.69
C GLN A 223 -7.63 11.28 -17.83
N LEU A 224 -7.49 11.55 -16.54
CA LEU A 224 -7.24 10.51 -15.55
C LEU A 224 -8.54 9.81 -15.13
N PHE A 225 -8.56 8.51 -15.26
CA PHE A 225 -9.58 7.68 -14.68
C PHE A 225 -9.23 7.42 -13.21
N ASP A 226 -10.23 7.51 -12.35
CA ASP A 226 -10.15 7.10 -10.96
C ASP A 226 -8.88 7.57 -10.22
N PRO A 227 -8.72 8.90 -10.03
CA PRO A 227 -7.61 9.43 -9.22
C PRO A 227 -7.70 8.87 -7.80
N ARG A 228 -6.63 8.25 -7.34
CA ARG A 228 -6.58 7.50 -6.08
C ARG A 228 -5.36 7.84 -5.26
N GLY A 229 -5.45 7.49 -3.96
CA GLY A 229 -4.30 7.44 -3.07
C GLY A 229 -3.86 6.01 -2.82
N GLU A 230 -2.56 5.78 -2.76
CA GLU A 230 -1.93 4.54 -2.38
C GLU A 230 -1.57 4.57 -0.89
N GLY A 231 -2.04 3.56 -0.14
CA GLY A 231 -1.79 3.41 1.29
C GLY A 231 -0.96 2.19 1.61
N PHE A 232 -0.27 2.21 2.75
CA PHE A 232 0.25 0.96 3.29
C PHE A 232 -0.93 0.08 3.70
N ALA A 233 -0.86 -1.20 3.35
CA ALA A 233 -1.87 -2.14 3.78
C ALA A 233 -1.33 -2.97 4.95
N ILE A 234 -2.15 -3.10 6.00
CA ILE A 234 -1.84 -3.87 7.21
C ILE A 234 -3.00 -4.80 7.57
N ARG A 235 -2.73 -5.81 8.39
CA ARG A 235 -3.78 -6.67 8.94
C ARG A 235 -4.77 -5.86 9.77
N LYS A 236 -6.02 -6.30 9.80
CA LYS A 236 -7.04 -5.70 10.67
C LYS A 236 -6.76 -5.94 12.15
N GLY A 237 -7.32 -5.07 12.98
CA GLY A 237 -7.27 -5.22 14.43
C GLY A 237 -6.04 -4.62 15.11
N ASP A 238 -5.19 -3.89 14.38
CA ASP A 238 -3.99 -3.23 14.92
C ASP A 238 -4.10 -1.69 14.81
N PRO A 239 -4.79 -1.04 15.73
CA PRO A 239 -4.91 0.41 15.74
C PRO A 239 -3.59 1.13 16.04
N ASP A 240 -2.68 0.52 16.79
CA ASP A 240 -1.39 1.10 17.12
C ASP A 240 -0.49 1.18 15.90
N ALA A 241 -0.44 0.10 15.09
CA ALA A 241 0.28 0.12 13.82
C ALA A 241 -0.30 1.15 12.86
N LEU A 242 -1.63 1.22 12.75
CA LEU A 242 -2.29 2.20 11.89
C LEU A 242 -1.96 3.63 12.32
N ASN A 243 -2.00 3.91 13.62
CA ASN A 243 -1.65 5.22 14.17
C ASN A 243 -0.18 5.57 13.91
N PHE A 244 0.75 4.64 14.14
CA PHE A 244 2.17 4.86 13.89
C PHE A 244 2.44 5.18 12.42
N PHE A 245 1.98 4.34 11.49
CA PHE A 245 2.22 4.54 10.06
C PHE A 245 1.57 5.82 9.55
N ASN A 246 0.36 6.17 10.00
CA ASN A 246 -0.30 7.42 9.62
C ASN A 246 0.48 8.65 10.09
N ASN A 247 1.00 8.63 11.32
CA ASN A 247 1.81 9.73 11.84
C ASN A 247 3.15 9.84 11.11
N TRP A 248 3.78 8.71 10.77
CA TRP A 248 5.01 8.67 9.97
C TRP A 248 4.77 9.27 8.57
N ILE A 249 3.75 8.82 7.85
CA ILE A 249 3.36 9.35 6.53
C ILE A 249 3.12 10.86 6.61
N ALA A 250 2.33 11.31 7.59
CA ALA A 250 2.06 12.73 7.79
C ALA A 250 3.34 13.54 8.06
N GLN A 251 4.30 12.99 8.80
CA GLN A 251 5.60 13.62 9.04
C GLN A 251 6.41 13.71 7.74
N LYS A 252 6.49 12.63 6.95
CA LYS A 252 7.25 12.60 5.69
C LYS A 252 6.64 13.50 4.59
N TRP A 253 5.32 13.69 4.59
CA TRP A 253 4.67 14.71 3.74
C TRP A 253 5.05 16.13 4.19
N ARG A 254 4.99 16.43 5.50
CA ARG A 254 5.33 17.76 6.03
C ARG A 254 6.80 18.13 5.84
N SER A 255 7.69 17.17 5.91
CA SER A 255 9.13 17.40 5.66
C SER A 255 9.45 17.59 4.17
N GLY A 256 8.52 17.22 3.28
CA GLY A 256 8.73 17.22 1.83
C GLY A 256 9.45 15.99 1.30
N TRP A 257 9.88 15.06 2.16
CA TRP A 257 10.65 13.88 1.76
C TRP A 257 9.87 12.98 0.80
N LEU A 258 8.60 12.65 1.10
CA LEU A 258 7.76 11.85 0.20
C LEU A 258 7.58 12.52 -1.16
N LYS A 259 7.40 13.84 -1.18
CA LYS A 259 7.28 14.58 -2.43
C LYS A 259 8.57 14.51 -3.24
N GLU A 260 9.72 14.72 -2.61
CA GLU A 260 11.03 14.67 -3.29
C GLU A 260 11.29 13.29 -3.89
N ARG A 261 11.06 12.21 -3.13
CA ARG A 261 11.24 10.84 -3.64
C ARG A 261 10.26 10.49 -4.74
N HIS A 262 8.99 10.90 -4.60
CA HIS A 262 7.99 10.74 -5.64
C HIS A 262 8.40 11.49 -6.92
N ASP A 263 8.79 12.76 -6.82
CA ASP A 263 9.20 13.55 -7.99
C ASP A 263 10.41 12.91 -8.68
N TYR A 264 11.40 12.40 -7.94
CA TYR A 264 12.55 11.69 -8.50
C TYR A 264 12.12 10.47 -9.34
N TRP A 265 11.28 9.59 -8.78
CA TRP A 265 10.93 8.35 -9.44
C TRP A 265 9.87 8.50 -10.55
N PHE A 266 8.95 9.48 -10.44
CA PHE A 266 7.81 9.61 -11.34
C PHE A 266 7.91 10.74 -12.34
N LYS A 267 8.72 11.78 -12.07
CA LYS A 267 8.83 12.97 -12.94
C LYS A 267 10.19 13.14 -13.58
N THR A 268 11.19 12.34 -13.17
CA THR A 268 12.49 12.31 -13.85
C THR A 268 12.76 10.92 -14.41
N GLU A 269 13.79 10.81 -15.24
CA GLU A 269 14.33 9.55 -15.73
C GLU A 269 15.79 9.34 -15.26
N ASP A 270 16.23 10.06 -14.24
CA ASP A 270 17.60 10.00 -13.71
C ASP A 270 17.98 8.61 -13.16
N TRP A 271 16.99 7.79 -12.88
CA TRP A 271 17.13 6.41 -12.45
C TRP A 271 17.17 5.40 -13.62
N ALA A 272 16.81 5.80 -14.84
CA ALA A 272 16.63 4.88 -15.98
C ALA A 272 17.93 4.12 -16.34
N ASP A 273 19.08 4.77 -16.18
CA ASP A 273 20.38 4.13 -16.41
C ASP A 273 20.68 2.96 -15.43
N GLN A 274 19.94 2.84 -14.33
CA GLN A 274 20.13 1.77 -13.37
C GLN A 274 19.44 0.47 -13.77
N VAL A 275 18.48 0.52 -14.69
CA VAL A 275 17.65 -0.63 -15.10
C VAL A 275 17.93 -1.05 -16.54
N VAL A 276 17.66 -2.31 -16.87
CA VAL A 276 17.56 -2.78 -18.24
C VAL A 276 16.12 -2.51 -18.68
N MET A 277 15.92 -1.50 -19.49
CA MET A 277 14.63 -1.26 -20.14
C MET A 277 14.58 -2.20 -21.36
N ASN A 278 13.73 -3.24 -21.29
CA ASN A 278 13.48 -4.14 -22.41
C ASN A 278 12.46 -3.55 -23.35
#